data_afe29a713f7bb981615ca6df747f3254
#
_entry.id   afe29a713f7bb981615ca6df747f3254
#
_cell.length_a   1.000
_cell.length_b   1.000
_cell.length_c   1.000
_cell.angle_alpha   90.00
_cell.angle_beta   90.00
_cell.angle_gamma   90.00
#
_symmetry.space_group_name_H-M   'P 1'
#
loop_
_entity.id
_entity.type
_entity.pdbx_description
1 polymer ?
#
loop_
_entity_poly.entity_id
_entity_poly.type
_entity_poly.pdbx_seq_one_letter_code
_entity_poly.pdbx_strand_id
1 'polypeptide(L)'
;MKTETVEEVAAIDNRPALQPFDLGLGRLSDPLVGRAIELIWREAQLLDDKDYEAWQTLYTEDGKYVIPVDPDTEDFESSLNMVYDDARMRHMRVTRLVQGYSMSAVAAARTSRTISRFTVEGITEDTVTLRSAQVLVGFKRDRFQMLGADLTHRIRFTGDDARIELKLIRLVNSDSAVNASGFLL
;
A
#
# COMPACT_ATOMS: atom_id res chain seq x y z
N MET A 1 -29.83 24.78 61.75
CA MET A 1 -29.44 25.12 60.35
C MET A 1 -27.96 24.84 60.28
N LYS A 2 -27.59 23.63 59.82
CA LYS A 2 -26.20 23.22 59.68
C LYS A 2 -25.80 23.43 58.25
N THR A 3 -24.82 24.29 58.03
CA THR A 3 -24.15 24.51 56.74
C THR A 3 -23.20 23.34 56.51
N GLU A 4 -23.54 22.47 55.57
CA GLU A 4 -22.61 21.46 55.03
C GLU A 4 -21.65 22.17 54.06
N THR A 5 -20.39 22.12 54.44
CA THR A 5 -19.29 22.52 53.56
C THR A 5 -19.06 21.41 52.54
N VAL A 6 -19.26 21.71 51.27
CA VAL A 6 -18.92 20.82 50.16
C VAL A 6 -17.39 20.86 50.01
N GLU A 7 -16.69 19.81 50.45
CA GLU A 7 -15.29 19.59 50.12
C GLU A 7 -15.20 19.20 48.63
N GLU A 8 -14.58 20.08 47.88
CA GLU A 8 -14.22 19.87 46.47
C GLU A 8 -13.15 18.81 46.42
N VAL A 9 -13.54 17.59 46.04
CA VAL A 9 -12.61 16.49 45.79
C VAL A 9 -11.84 16.81 44.49
N ALA A 10 -10.70 17.44 44.65
CA ALA A 10 -9.72 17.54 43.56
C ALA A 10 -9.33 16.11 43.10
N ALA A 11 -9.87 15.68 42.00
CA ALA A 11 -9.46 14.42 41.35
C ALA A 11 -8.01 14.56 40.97
N ILE A 12 -7.15 13.88 41.71
CA ILE A 12 -5.72 13.72 41.38
C ILE A 12 -5.66 12.92 40.09
N ASP A 13 -5.41 13.63 38.95
CA ASP A 13 -5.12 12.97 37.67
C ASP A 13 -3.74 12.31 37.80
N ASN A 14 -3.74 11.08 38.24
CA ASN A 14 -2.55 10.27 38.49
C ASN A 14 -2.13 9.49 37.22
N ARG A 15 -2.58 9.93 36.03
CA ARG A 15 -2.09 9.35 34.77
C ARG A 15 -0.64 9.79 34.59
N PRO A 16 0.29 8.83 34.34
CA PRO A 16 1.65 9.19 34.00
C PRO A 16 1.58 10.13 32.78
N ALA A 17 2.28 11.26 32.86
CA ALA A 17 2.41 12.16 31.74
C ALA A 17 2.86 11.30 30.54
N LEU A 18 1.99 11.23 29.52
CA LEU A 18 2.35 10.54 28.30
C LEU A 18 3.62 11.22 27.81
N GLN A 19 4.72 10.47 27.76
CA GLN A 19 5.94 10.93 27.12
C GLN A 19 5.54 11.47 25.76
N PRO A 20 6.09 12.59 25.28
CA PRO A 20 5.79 13.08 23.96
C PRO A 20 6.03 11.94 22.99
N PHE A 21 4.96 11.30 22.56
CA PHE A 21 5.03 10.27 21.53
C PHE A 21 5.49 11.03 20.27
N ASP A 22 6.70 10.74 19.81
CA ASP A 22 7.15 11.25 18.52
C ASP A 22 6.26 10.60 17.45
N LEU A 23 5.15 11.24 17.17
CA LEU A 23 4.21 10.81 16.16
C LEU A 23 4.80 10.90 14.75
N GLY A 24 6.04 11.38 14.61
CA GLY A 24 6.61 11.69 13.30
C GLY A 24 5.79 12.72 12.53
N LEU A 25 4.98 13.52 13.25
CA LEU A 25 4.16 14.57 12.67
C LEU A 25 5.05 15.60 11.98
N GLY A 26 4.66 16.03 10.79
CA GLY A 26 5.42 16.96 9.97
C GLY A 26 6.28 16.29 8.90
N ARG A 27 6.58 14.99 8.98
CA ARG A 27 7.31 14.29 7.91
C ARG A 27 6.56 14.26 6.58
N LEU A 28 5.23 14.31 6.60
CA LEU A 28 4.39 14.40 5.40
C LEU A 28 4.56 15.73 4.66
N SER A 29 5.13 16.76 5.29
CA SER A 29 5.45 18.04 4.64
C SER A 29 6.79 18.03 3.88
N ASP A 30 7.57 16.96 3.99
CA ASP A 30 8.79 16.79 3.20
C ASP A 30 8.44 16.71 1.71
N PRO A 31 9.09 17.50 0.84
CA PRO A 31 8.82 17.51 -0.60
C PRO A 31 8.96 16.14 -1.26
N LEU A 32 9.93 15.31 -0.83
CA LEU A 32 10.11 13.95 -1.38
C LEU A 32 8.92 13.05 -1.00
N VAL A 33 8.36 13.22 0.20
CA VAL A 33 7.18 12.46 0.63
C VAL A 33 5.97 12.84 -0.20
N GLY A 34 5.74 14.12 -0.48
CA GLY A 34 4.67 14.58 -1.37
C GLY A 34 4.78 13.92 -2.75
N ARG A 35 5.97 13.97 -3.37
CA ARG A 35 6.25 13.34 -4.67
C ARG A 35 6.06 11.81 -4.64
N ALA A 36 6.47 11.16 -3.55
CA ALA A 36 6.24 9.71 -3.39
C ALA A 36 4.74 9.35 -3.35
N ILE A 37 3.94 10.14 -2.63
CA ILE A 37 2.49 9.96 -2.57
C ILE A 37 1.84 10.16 -3.95
N GLU A 38 2.24 11.18 -4.69
CA GLU A 38 1.77 11.44 -6.05
C GLU A 38 2.08 10.26 -6.99
N LEU A 39 3.28 9.67 -6.90
CA LEU A 39 3.65 8.49 -7.67
C LEU A 39 2.77 7.28 -7.31
N ILE A 40 2.49 7.05 -6.02
CA ILE A 40 1.62 5.98 -5.56
C ILE A 40 0.18 6.17 -6.07
N TRP A 41 -0.35 7.39 -6.05
CA TRP A 41 -1.66 7.68 -6.64
C TRP A 41 -1.69 7.52 -8.16
N ARG A 42 -0.61 7.91 -8.83
CA ARG A 42 -0.46 7.66 -10.27
C ARG A 42 -0.44 6.17 -10.59
N GLU A 43 0.27 5.38 -9.80
CA GLU A 43 0.27 3.91 -9.90
C GLU A 43 -1.14 3.35 -9.76
N ALA A 44 -1.87 3.77 -8.73
CA ALA A 44 -3.24 3.33 -8.47
C ALA A 44 -4.16 3.64 -9.65
N GLN A 45 -4.05 4.84 -10.24
CA GLN A 45 -4.82 5.24 -11.42
C GLN A 45 -4.52 4.36 -12.63
N LEU A 46 -3.24 4.13 -12.95
CA LEU A 46 -2.86 3.29 -14.08
C LEU A 46 -3.38 1.85 -13.94
N LEU A 47 -3.37 1.32 -12.73
CA LEU A 47 -3.93 0.00 -12.43
C LEU A 47 -5.45 -0.05 -12.60
N ASP A 48 -6.18 1.01 -12.21
CA ASP A 48 -7.64 1.10 -12.38
C ASP A 48 -8.03 1.31 -13.86
N ASP A 49 -7.23 2.09 -14.59
CA ASP A 49 -7.37 2.30 -16.02
C ASP A 49 -6.90 1.10 -16.85
N LYS A 50 -6.24 0.11 -16.21
CA LYS A 50 -5.63 -1.08 -16.85
C LYS A 50 -4.53 -0.74 -17.85
N ASP A 51 -3.91 0.42 -17.69
CA ASP A 51 -2.71 0.79 -18.43
C ASP A 51 -1.48 0.11 -17.80
N TYR A 52 -1.45 -1.22 -17.94
CA TYR A 52 -0.40 -2.05 -17.34
C TYR A 52 0.96 -1.84 -17.99
N GLU A 53 0.98 -1.40 -19.25
CA GLU A 53 2.21 -1.08 -19.96
C GLU A 53 2.86 0.17 -19.36
N ALA A 54 2.10 1.23 -19.13
CA ALA A 54 2.59 2.40 -18.42
C ALA A 54 2.92 2.09 -16.96
N TRP A 55 2.08 1.29 -16.29
CA TRP A 55 2.31 0.89 -14.88
C TRP A 55 3.67 0.23 -14.66
N GLN A 56 4.08 -0.74 -15.48
CA GLN A 56 5.37 -1.42 -15.29
C GLN A 56 6.57 -0.47 -15.45
N THR A 57 6.41 0.65 -16.15
CA THR A 57 7.49 1.63 -16.33
C THR A 57 7.74 2.48 -15.08
N LEU A 58 6.83 2.45 -14.11
CA LEU A 58 7.00 3.16 -12.84
C LEU A 58 8.06 2.54 -11.94
N TYR A 59 8.51 1.31 -12.24
CA TYR A 59 9.46 0.59 -11.40
C TYR A 59 10.90 0.84 -11.83
N THR A 60 11.81 0.73 -10.85
CA THR A 60 13.25 0.60 -11.15
C THR A 60 13.52 -0.76 -11.82
N GLU A 61 14.69 -0.90 -12.45
CA GLU A 61 15.08 -2.15 -13.10
C GLU A 61 15.17 -3.33 -12.10
N ASP A 62 15.65 -3.07 -10.90
CA ASP A 62 15.75 -4.02 -9.78
C ASP A 62 14.49 -4.07 -8.90
N GLY A 63 13.47 -3.26 -9.21
CA GLY A 63 12.26 -3.11 -8.42
C GLY A 63 11.46 -4.40 -8.26
N LYS A 64 10.86 -4.57 -7.09
CA LYS A 64 10.08 -5.76 -6.72
C LYS A 64 8.61 -5.43 -6.50
N TYR A 65 7.74 -6.33 -6.97
CA TYR A 65 6.31 -6.33 -6.68
C TYR A 65 5.97 -7.61 -5.93
N VAL A 66 5.56 -7.49 -4.67
CA VAL A 66 5.48 -8.61 -3.72
C VAL A 66 4.11 -8.66 -3.06
N ILE A 67 3.52 -9.86 -3.01
CA ILE A 67 2.31 -10.19 -2.24
C ILE A 67 2.59 -11.50 -1.53
N PRO A 68 2.99 -11.48 -0.25
CA PRO A 68 3.26 -12.70 0.49
C PRO A 68 1.95 -13.42 0.86
N VAL A 69 2.03 -14.73 1.09
CA VAL A 69 0.92 -15.52 1.67
C VAL A 69 0.88 -15.30 3.18
N ASP A 70 2.02 -15.37 3.85
CA ASP A 70 2.15 -15.02 5.26
C ASP A 70 2.32 -13.49 5.39
N PRO A 71 1.33 -12.76 5.97
CA PRO A 71 1.41 -11.30 6.06
C PRO A 71 2.49 -10.83 7.04
N ASP A 72 2.99 -11.68 7.91
CA ASP A 72 3.97 -11.34 8.94
C ASP A 72 5.42 -11.63 8.49
N THR A 73 5.61 -12.28 7.33
CA THR A 73 6.96 -12.58 6.84
C THR A 73 7.72 -11.32 6.45
N GLU A 74 9.02 -11.33 6.75
CA GLU A 74 9.99 -10.33 6.26
C GLU A 74 11.01 -10.95 5.29
N ASP A 75 11.03 -12.28 5.16
CA ASP A 75 11.86 -13.01 4.19
C ASP A 75 11.03 -13.45 2.99
N PHE A 76 10.90 -12.55 2.02
CA PHE A 76 10.08 -12.80 0.83
C PHE A 76 10.73 -13.76 -0.16
N GLU A 77 12.06 -13.90 -0.15
CA GLU A 77 12.78 -14.79 -1.08
C GLU A 77 12.60 -16.26 -0.72
N SER A 78 12.61 -16.56 0.57
CA SER A 78 12.50 -17.94 1.08
C SER A 78 11.07 -18.32 1.47
N SER A 79 10.12 -17.36 1.48
CA SER A 79 8.73 -17.59 1.87
C SER A 79 7.83 -17.83 0.66
N LEU A 80 6.67 -18.46 0.93
CA LEU A 80 5.64 -18.61 -0.10
C LEU A 80 4.97 -17.26 -0.38
N ASN A 81 4.95 -16.88 -1.66
CA ASN A 81 4.31 -15.66 -2.11
C ASN A 81 3.21 -15.96 -3.13
N MET A 82 2.12 -15.20 -3.10
CA MET A 82 1.15 -15.15 -4.20
C MET A 82 1.76 -14.48 -5.42
N VAL A 83 2.63 -13.48 -5.19
CA VAL A 83 3.39 -12.75 -6.20
C VAL A 83 4.75 -12.39 -5.64
N TYR A 84 5.80 -12.65 -6.41
CA TYR A 84 7.16 -12.17 -6.17
C TYR A 84 7.80 -11.87 -7.53
N ASP A 85 7.49 -10.69 -8.05
CA ASP A 85 7.87 -10.33 -9.40
C ASP A 85 9.04 -9.34 -9.42
N ASP A 86 10.09 -9.72 -10.10
CA ASP A 86 11.12 -8.82 -10.65
C ASP A 86 10.63 -8.16 -11.96
N ALA A 87 11.48 -7.40 -12.65
CA ALA A 87 11.14 -6.74 -13.90
C ALA A 87 10.68 -7.74 -14.98
N ARG A 88 11.36 -8.89 -15.10
CA ARG A 88 11.02 -9.92 -16.08
C ARG A 88 9.66 -10.55 -15.77
N MET A 89 9.41 -10.89 -14.51
CA MET A 89 8.14 -11.51 -14.09
C MET A 89 6.98 -10.53 -14.24
N ARG A 90 7.18 -9.24 -13.89
CA ARG A 90 6.18 -8.20 -14.12
C ARG A 90 5.84 -8.07 -15.61
N HIS A 91 6.86 -8.04 -16.48
CA HIS A 91 6.64 -7.98 -17.93
C HIS A 91 5.84 -9.19 -18.44
N MET A 92 6.17 -10.39 -18.00
CA MET A 92 5.42 -11.60 -18.38
C MET A 92 3.98 -11.57 -17.89
N ARG A 93 3.74 -11.02 -16.69
CA ARG A 93 2.41 -10.85 -16.12
C ARG A 93 1.58 -9.85 -16.92
N VAL A 94 2.14 -8.69 -17.24
CA VAL A 94 1.50 -7.66 -18.07
C VAL A 94 1.16 -8.23 -19.45
N THR A 95 2.11 -8.91 -20.10
CA THR A 95 1.89 -9.55 -21.41
C THR A 95 0.69 -10.50 -21.38
N ARG A 96 0.55 -11.35 -20.35
CA ARG A 96 -0.60 -12.26 -20.21
C ARG A 96 -1.92 -11.52 -20.02
N LEU A 97 -1.90 -10.40 -19.29
CA LEU A 97 -3.11 -9.60 -19.06
C LEU A 97 -3.56 -8.86 -20.32
N VAL A 98 -2.61 -8.27 -21.06
CA VAL A 98 -2.90 -7.47 -22.27
C VAL A 98 -3.29 -8.38 -23.44
N GLN A 99 -2.60 -9.51 -23.63
CA GLN A 99 -2.86 -10.41 -24.75
C GLN A 99 -4.10 -11.31 -24.58
N GLY A 100 -4.80 -11.21 -23.44
CA GLY A 100 -6.05 -11.93 -23.22
C GLY A 100 -5.91 -13.44 -23.06
N TYR A 101 -4.67 -13.97 -22.92
CA TYR A 101 -4.43 -15.42 -22.67
C TYR A 101 -4.97 -15.92 -21.33
N SER A 102 -5.44 -15.02 -20.49
CA SER A 102 -6.17 -15.36 -19.27
C SER A 102 -7.67 -15.30 -19.54
N MET A 103 -8.38 -16.41 -19.37
CA MET A 103 -9.87 -16.42 -19.42
C MET A 103 -10.47 -15.41 -18.43
N SER A 104 -9.72 -14.98 -17.43
CA SER A 104 -10.09 -13.90 -16.51
C SER A 104 -9.95 -12.50 -17.11
N ALA A 105 -9.10 -12.29 -18.15
CA ALA A 105 -8.93 -11.00 -18.82
C ALA A 105 -10.12 -10.65 -19.73
N VAL A 106 -10.81 -11.65 -20.29
CA VAL A 106 -11.94 -11.44 -21.23
C VAL A 106 -13.15 -10.73 -20.57
N ALA A 107 -13.28 -10.78 -19.25
CA ALA A 107 -14.27 -10.00 -18.50
C ALA A 107 -13.54 -9.22 -17.41
N ALA A 108 -12.71 -8.26 -17.84
CA ALA A 108 -11.90 -7.48 -16.92
C ALA A 108 -12.78 -6.74 -15.90
N ALA A 109 -12.53 -6.99 -14.63
CA ALA A 109 -13.20 -6.25 -13.56
C ALA A 109 -12.97 -4.74 -13.72
N ARG A 110 -13.98 -3.93 -13.43
CA ARG A 110 -13.77 -2.51 -13.15
C ARG A 110 -13.29 -2.40 -11.72
N THR A 111 -12.23 -1.65 -11.49
CA THR A 111 -11.65 -1.48 -10.16
C THR A 111 -11.61 -0.02 -9.78
N SER A 112 -11.64 0.24 -8.49
CA SER A 112 -11.36 1.53 -7.89
C SER A 112 -10.57 1.31 -6.61
N ARG A 113 -9.43 2.02 -6.47
CA ARG A 113 -8.53 1.95 -5.32
C ARG A 113 -8.59 3.23 -4.54
N THR A 114 -8.72 3.10 -3.22
CA THR A 114 -8.46 4.18 -2.28
C THR A 114 -7.21 3.83 -1.51
N ILE A 115 -6.18 4.70 -1.59
CA ILE A 115 -4.94 4.57 -0.81
C ILE A 115 -4.88 5.76 0.13
N SER A 116 -4.71 5.45 1.42
CA SER A 116 -4.78 6.43 2.50
C SER A 116 -3.89 6.03 3.68
N ARG A 117 -3.94 6.78 4.76
CA ARG A 117 -3.22 6.50 6.01
C ARG A 117 -1.71 6.35 5.78
N PHE A 118 -1.14 7.33 5.04
CA PHE A 118 0.30 7.34 4.79
C PHE A 118 1.09 7.58 6.07
N THR A 119 2.09 6.74 6.30
CA THR A 119 3.05 6.84 7.40
C THR A 119 4.45 6.74 6.81
N VAL A 120 5.32 7.65 7.21
CA VAL A 120 6.72 7.66 6.76
C VAL A 120 7.53 6.70 7.63
N GLU A 121 8.02 5.61 7.06
CA GLU A 121 8.88 4.63 7.74
C GLU A 121 10.36 5.00 7.62
N GLY A 122 10.76 5.62 6.50
CA GLY A 122 12.14 6.04 6.29
C GLY A 122 12.27 7.11 5.21
N ILE A 123 13.20 8.00 5.39
CA ILE A 123 13.62 9.00 4.41
C ILE A 123 15.15 9.00 4.39
N THR A 124 15.73 8.92 3.21
CA THR A 124 17.15 9.18 2.95
C THR A 124 17.27 10.33 1.94
N GLU A 125 18.48 10.61 1.47
CA GLU A 125 18.71 11.65 0.45
C GLU A 125 18.00 11.33 -0.87
N ASP A 126 17.87 10.05 -1.22
CA ASP A 126 17.38 9.58 -2.51
C ASP A 126 16.22 8.55 -2.40
N THR A 127 15.79 8.19 -1.21
CA THR A 127 14.70 7.21 -1.03
C THR A 127 13.70 7.64 0.01
N VAL A 128 12.44 7.29 -0.23
CA VAL A 128 11.34 7.41 0.73
C VAL A 128 10.64 6.06 0.86
N THR A 129 10.48 5.59 2.10
CA THR A 129 9.67 4.41 2.40
C THR A 129 8.39 4.84 3.10
N LEU A 130 7.26 4.52 2.49
CA LEU A 130 5.92 4.83 2.99
C LEU A 130 5.14 3.55 3.26
N ARG A 131 4.46 3.53 4.40
CA ARG A 131 3.37 2.60 4.67
C ARG A 131 2.03 3.28 4.44
N SER A 132 1.05 2.56 3.91
CA SER A 132 -0.29 3.06 3.66
C SER A 132 -1.33 1.94 3.74
N ALA A 133 -2.61 2.29 3.77
CA ALA A 133 -3.70 1.34 3.66
C ALA A 133 -4.38 1.45 2.31
N GLN A 134 -4.77 0.32 1.73
CA GLN A 134 -5.53 0.25 0.50
C GLN A 134 -6.87 -0.44 0.73
N VAL A 135 -7.93 0.15 0.18
CA VAL A 135 -9.19 -0.53 -0.07
C VAL A 135 -9.41 -0.55 -1.58
N LEU A 136 -9.51 -1.75 -2.14
CA LEU A 136 -9.79 -1.97 -3.55
C LEU A 136 -11.20 -2.54 -3.67
N VAL A 137 -12.01 -1.90 -4.49
CA VAL A 137 -13.33 -2.38 -4.89
C VAL A 137 -13.26 -2.81 -6.34
N GLY A 138 -13.59 -4.07 -6.60
CA GLY A 138 -13.72 -4.65 -7.94
C GLY A 138 -15.17 -4.99 -8.24
N PHE A 139 -15.61 -4.75 -9.48
CA PHE A 139 -16.91 -5.15 -9.97
C PHE A 139 -16.79 -6.00 -11.24
N LYS A 140 -17.29 -7.22 -11.18
CA LYS A 140 -17.22 -8.19 -12.28
C LYS A 140 -18.43 -9.13 -12.25
N ARG A 141 -19.10 -9.34 -13.38
CA ARG A 141 -20.24 -10.26 -13.52
C ARG A 141 -21.30 -10.03 -12.44
N ASP A 142 -21.70 -8.76 -12.27
CA ASP A 142 -22.72 -8.33 -11.29
C ASP A 142 -22.38 -8.65 -9.82
N ARG A 143 -21.09 -8.83 -9.52
CA ARG A 143 -20.60 -9.07 -8.17
C ARG A 143 -19.53 -8.05 -7.79
N PHE A 144 -19.65 -7.54 -6.58
CA PHE A 144 -18.61 -6.76 -5.95
C PHE A 144 -17.63 -7.68 -5.21
N GLN A 145 -16.35 -7.31 -5.30
CA GLN A 145 -15.29 -7.86 -4.48
C GLN A 145 -14.58 -6.70 -3.81
N MET A 146 -14.31 -6.84 -2.52
CA MET A 146 -13.55 -5.86 -1.76
C MET A 146 -12.31 -6.53 -1.21
N LEU A 147 -11.17 -5.85 -1.33
CA LEU A 147 -9.88 -6.29 -0.79
C LEU A 147 -9.28 -5.16 0.02
N GLY A 148 -8.93 -5.48 1.27
CA GLY A 148 -8.17 -4.61 2.15
C GLY A 148 -6.70 -5.04 2.20
N ALA A 149 -5.79 -4.10 2.24
CA ALA A 149 -4.37 -4.38 2.37
C ALA A 149 -3.62 -3.28 3.11
N ASP A 150 -2.55 -3.66 3.79
CA ASP A 150 -1.46 -2.75 4.14
C ASP A 150 -0.41 -2.77 3.02
N LEU A 151 0.03 -1.58 2.60
CA LEU A 151 1.03 -1.41 1.56
C LEU A 151 2.31 -0.84 2.16
N THR A 152 3.45 -1.32 1.66
CA THR A 152 4.74 -0.63 1.82
C THR A 152 5.29 -0.32 0.44
N HIS A 153 5.59 0.97 0.21
CA HIS A 153 6.27 1.42 -0.99
C HIS A 153 7.63 1.99 -0.63
N ARG A 154 8.67 1.55 -1.33
CA ARG A 154 9.97 2.23 -1.34
C ARG A 154 10.13 2.89 -2.69
N ILE A 155 10.29 4.21 -2.65
CA ILE A 155 10.42 5.06 -3.83
C ILE A 155 11.85 5.58 -3.90
N ARG A 156 12.51 5.38 -5.03
CA ARG A 156 13.84 5.92 -5.33
C ARG A 156 13.71 7.15 -6.21
N PHE A 157 14.49 8.17 -5.89
CA PHE A 157 14.57 9.43 -6.61
C PHE A 157 15.90 9.56 -7.32
N THR A 158 15.88 10.03 -8.56
CA THR A 158 17.09 10.36 -9.32
C THR A 158 16.82 11.72 -9.98
N GLY A 159 17.23 12.79 -9.31
CA GLY A 159 16.85 14.15 -9.71
C GLY A 159 15.33 14.32 -9.68
N ASP A 160 14.76 14.67 -10.83
CA ASP A 160 13.29 14.85 -10.97
C ASP A 160 12.54 13.55 -11.25
N ASP A 161 13.22 12.45 -11.52
CA ASP A 161 12.57 11.14 -11.72
C ASP A 161 12.33 10.43 -10.38
N ALA A 162 11.21 9.71 -10.30
CA ALA A 162 10.82 8.92 -9.14
C ALA A 162 10.35 7.54 -9.62
N ARG A 163 10.88 6.47 -9.02
CA ARG A 163 10.57 5.08 -9.39
C ARG A 163 10.30 4.22 -8.17
N ILE A 164 9.43 3.22 -8.34
CA ILE A 164 9.12 2.22 -7.32
C ILE A 164 10.23 1.18 -7.28
N GLU A 165 10.94 1.12 -6.16
CA GLU A 165 11.92 0.08 -5.87
C GLU A 165 11.29 -1.15 -5.24
N LEU A 166 10.27 -0.94 -4.40
CA LEU A 166 9.50 -2.01 -3.78
C LEU A 166 8.04 -1.59 -3.67
N LYS A 167 7.14 -2.47 -4.09
CA LYS A 167 5.73 -2.47 -3.69
C LYS A 167 5.45 -3.80 -3.00
N LEU A 168 5.15 -3.73 -1.72
CA LEU A 168 4.76 -4.86 -0.89
C LEU A 168 3.30 -4.70 -0.49
N ILE A 169 2.50 -5.74 -0.69
CA ILE A 169 1.06 -5.76 -0.40
C ILE A 169 0.78 -6.89 0.59
N ARG A 170 0.41 -6.55 1.79
CA ARG A 170 -0.04 -7.50 2.80
C ARG A 170 -1.56 -7.48 2.85
N LEU A 171 -2.19 -8.49 2.25
CA LEU A 171 -3.65 -8.61 2.25
C LEU A 171 -4.18 -8.93 3.65
N VAL A 172 -5.30 -8.32 4.03
CA VAL A 172 -5.96 -8.58 5.32
C VAL A 172 -6.43 -10.03 5.44
N ASN A 173 -6.71 -10.68 4.30
CA ASN A 173 -7.20 -12.05 4.23
C ASN A 173 -6.26 -12.97 3.42
N SER A 174 -4.95 -12.77 3.52
CA SER A 174 -3.96 -13.55 2.78
C SER A 174 -3.95 -15.05 3.10
N ASP A 175 -4.38 -15.42 4.29
CA ASP A 175 -4.56 -16.81 4.77
C ASP A 175 -5.82 -17.50 4.20
N SER A 176 -6.71 -16.74 3.63
CA SER A 176 -7.92 -17.24 3.00
C SER A 176 -7.72 -17.43 1.49
N ALA A 177 -8.54 -18.29 0.87
CA ALA A 177 -8.51 -18.47 -0.58
C ALA A 177 -8.81 -17.14 -1.30
N VAL A 178 -7.78 -16.41 -1.71
CA VAL A 178 -7.92 -15.23 -2.55
C VAL A 178 -8.24 -15.72 -3.97
N ASN A 179 -9.47 -15.52 -4.41
CA ASN A 179 -9.86 -15.85 -5.77
C ASN A 179 -8.94 -15.12 -6.76
N ALA A 180 -8.52 -15.83 -7.83
CA ALA A 180 -7.74 -15.22 -8.90
C ALA A 180 -8.47 -13.97 -9.41
N SER A 181 -8.04 -12.80 -8.95
CA SER A 181 -8.55 -11.52 -9.40
C SER A 181 -8.07 -11.35 -10.85
N GLY A 182 -8.90 -11.07 -11.78
CA GLY A 182 -8.47 -10.80 -13.16
C GLY A 182 -7.82 -9.41 -13.31
N PHE A 183 -7.20 -8.86 -12.26
CA PHE A 183 -6.57 -7.55 -12.17
C PHE A 183 -5.36 -7.59 -11.23
N LEU A 184 -4.47 -6.62 -11.38
CA LEU A 184 -3.34 -6.40 -10.46
C LEU A 184 -3.81 -5.67 -9.19
N LEU A 185 -3.11 -5.89 -8.08
CA LEU A 185 -3.35 -5.25 -6.78
C LEU A 185 -2.47 -4.03 -6.59
#